data_7f151abb6d5010593cd5418c18c21a36
#
_entry.id   7f151abb6d5010593cd5418c18c21a36
#
_cell.length_a   1.000
_cell.length_b   1.000
_cell.length_c   1.000
_cell.angle_alpha   90.00
_cell.angle_beta   90.00
_cell.angle_gamma   90.00
#
_symmetry.space_group_name_H-M   'P 1'
#
loop_
_entity.id
_entity.type
_entity.pdbx_description
1 polymer ?
#
loop_
_entity_poly.entity_id
_entity_poly.type
_entity_poly.pdbx_seq_one_letter_code
_entity_poly.pdbx_strand_id
1 'polypeptide(L)'
;MTDSTPLSKPLVAVIGGGPAGLMAAEALAAGGVRVELFDAMPSVGRKFLLAGVGGMNITHSEAKAPFLARYREREREIAALLTDFDAEALCAWIHGLGIDTFVGTSGRVFPTDMKAAPLLRAWLKRLREAGVAIHTRSRWLGWNDQGALRIATPDGERLVAADACVLALGGGSWARLGSDGAWVPLLEQRGVGVSTLRSANSGFEVAGWSEHLRGKFAGAPLKNVTLALDGEAPRRGEFVLTEHGIEGSLVYALSAAIRQRIEQHGSARIFLDLQPDRDLEKVTALLSKPRGSASMAKHLHRQLGLDGAKAALLRELTRADDFADMRRLAKAIKALPIELVRTRPLDEAISSAGGVTFAALDEHLMLRQLPGTFCAGEMLDWEAPTGGYLLTACFASGRAAGLGALEWLHQR
;
A
#
# COMPACT_ATOMS: atom_id res chain seq x y z
N MET A 1 -53.76 -25.20 -4.37
CA MET A 1 -52.82 -24.54 -3.44
C MET A 1 -51.42 -24.88 -3.95
N THR A 2 -50.81 -24.01 -4.70
CA THR A 2 -49.42 -24.15 -5.17
C THR A 2 -48.53 -23.85 -3.99
N ASP A 3 -47.91 -24.91 -3.48
CA ASP A 3 -46.88 -24.84 -2.43
C ASP A 3 -45.64 -24.09 -3.00
N SER A 4 -45.64 -22.78 -2.87
CA SER A 4 -44.46 -21.96 -3.24
C SER A 4 -43.45 -22.09 -2.12
N THR A 5 -42.59 -23.13 -2.21
CA THR A 5 -41.36 -23.20 -1.43
C THR A 5 -40.63 -21.87 -1.65
N PRO A 6 -40.32 -21.10 -0.61
CA PRO A 6 -39.60 -19.84 -0.78
C PRO A 6 -38.28 -20.15 -1.45
N LEU A 7 -38.03 -19.55 -2.63
CA LEU A 7 -36.74 -19.63 -3.33
C LEU A 7 -35.66 -19.27 -2.34
N SER A 8 -34.71 -20.16 -2.14
CA SER A 8 -33.59 -19.89 -1.23
C SER A 8 -32.83 -18.69 -1.76
N LYS A 9 -32.51 -17.72 -0.88
CA LYS A 9 -31.72 -16.53 -1.27
C LYS A 9 -30.42 -16.94 -1.93
N PRO A 10 -30.03 -16.31 -3.06
CA PRO A 10 -28.74 -16.58 -3.70
C PRO A 10 -27.58 -16.48 -2.70
N LEU A 11 -26.61 -17.39 -2.81
CA LEU A 11 -25.41 -17.39 -2.01
C LEU A 11 -24.28 -16.71 -2.75
N VAL A 12 -23.70 -15.69 -2.14
CA VAL A 12 -22.46 -15.08 -2.62
C VAL A 12 -21.33 -15.39 -1.64
N ALA A 13 -20.27 -16.00 -2.16
CA ALA A 13 -19.04 -16.24 -1.40
C ALA A 13 -18.08 -15.06 -1.55
N VAL A 14 -17.56 -14.54 -0.44
CA VAL A 14 -16.51 -13.53 -0.43
C VAL A 14 -15.22 -14.17 0.09
N ILE A 15 -14.14 -14.11 -0.69
CA ILE A 15 -12.86 -14.73 -0.35
C ILE A 15 -11.85 -13.64 0.00
N GLY A 16 -11.46 -13.62 1.28
CA GLY A 16 -10.58 -12.61 1.89
C GLY A 16 -11.33 -11.60 2.74
N GLY A 17 -11.01 -11.56 4.03
CA GLY A 17 -11.59 -10.67 5.04
C GLY A 17 -10.78 -9.38 5.26
N GLY A 18 -10.14 -8.86 4.21
CA GLY A 18 -9.54 -7.53 4.18
C GLY A 18 -10.56 -6.42 3.92
N PRO A 19 -10.13 -5.13 3.84
CA PRO A 19 -11.05 -4.00 3.63
C PRO A 19 -11.96 -4.17 2.41
N ALA A 20 -11.43 -4.64 1.28
CA ALA A 20 -12.20 -4.84 0.07
C ALA A 20 -13.27 -5.94 0.23
N GLY A 21 -12.89 -7.10 0.82
CA GLY A 21 -13.84 -8.19 1.01
C GLY A 21 -14.92 -7.87 2.05
N LEU A 22 -14.57 -7.20 3.15
CA LEU A 22 -15.55 -6.76 4.14
C LEU A 22 -16.53 -5.73 3.55
N MET A 23 -16.06 -4.82 2.69
CA MET A 23 -16.93 -3.86 2.01
C MET A 23 -17.82 -4.53 0.96
N ALA A 24 -17.29 -5.51 0.20
CA ALA A 24 -18.11 -6.30 -0.71
C ALA A 24 -19.21 -7.06 0.05
N ALA A 25 -18.86 -7.68 1.19
CA ALA A 25 -19.83 -8.38 2.03
C ALA A 25 -20.93 -7.46 2.58
N GLU A 26 -20.59 -6.21 2.93
CA GLU A 26 -21.57 -5.21 3.37
C GLU A 26 -22.54 -4.83 2.24
N ALA A 27 -22.00 -4.54 1.04
CA ALA A 27 -22.82 -4.21 -0.12
C ALA A 27 -23.76 -5.37 -0.51
N LEU A 28 -23.26 -6.60 -0.50
CA LEU A 28 -24.04 -7.80 -0.78
C LEU A 28 -25.14 -8.05 0.25
N ALA A 29 -24.83 -7.92 1.54
CA ALA A 29 -25.82 -8.10 2.61
C ALA A 29 -26.93 -7.04 2.54
N ALA A 30 -26.59 -5.78 2.22
CA ALA A 30 -27.56 -4.72 1.97
C ALA A 30 -28.49 -5.04 0.78
N GLY A 31 -28.00 -5.75 -0.24
CA GLY A 31 -28.79 -6.26 -1.38
C GLY A 31 -29.63 -7.49 -1.06
N GLY A 32 -29.60 -7.99 0.18
CA GLY A 32 -30.52 -9.03 0.67
C GLY A 32 -30.16 -10.48 0.29
N VAL A 33 -28.99 -10.72 -0.30
CA VAL A 33 -28.47 -12.06 -0.61
C VAL A 33 -27.82 -12.72 0.62
N ARG A 34 -27.64 -14.05 0.59
CA ARG A 34 -26.88 -14.77 1.61
C ARG A 34 -25.38 -14.58 1.36
N VAL A 35 -24.64 -14.14 2.37
CA VAL A 35 -23.21 -13.89 2.26
C VAL A 35 -22.42 -14.79 3.19
N GLU A 36 -21.48 -15.54 2.63
CA GLU A 36 -20.46 -16.29 3.39
C GLU A 36 -19.08 -15.75 3.05
N LEU A 37 -18.38 -15.20 4.05
CA LEU A 37 -17.03 -14.67 3.91
C LEU A 37 -16.03 -15.66 4.48
N PHE A 38 -15.00 -16.00 3.68
CA PHE A 38 -13.94 -16.93 4.04
C PHE A 38 -12.60 -16.21 4.12
N ASP A 39 -11.90 -16.39 5.23
CA ASP A 39 -10.55 -15.84 5.43
C ASP A 39 -9.59 -16.93 5.92
N ALA A 40 -8.43 -17.03 5.31
CA ALA A 40 -7.40 -18.02 5.64
C ALA A 40 -6.82 -17.85 7.05
N MET A 41 -6.91 -16.63 7.59
CA MET A 41 -6.29 -16.26 8.86
C MET A 41 -7.23 -16.53 10.05
N PRO A 42 -6.70 -16.60 11.30
CA PRO A 42 -7.53 -16.79 12.51
C PRO A 42 -8.47 -15.63 12.82
N SER A 43 -8.28 -14.48 12.17
CA SER A 43 -9.15 -13.30 12.28
C SER A 43 -9.08 -12.49 11.01
N VAL A 44 -10.16 -11.84 10.63
CA VAL A 44 -10.22 -10.92 9.50
C VAL A 44 -9.52 -9.58 9.79
N GLY A 45 -9.19 -8.83 8.76
CA GLY A 45 -8.65 -7.46 8.86
C GLY A 45 -7.23 -7.37 9.42
N ARG A 46 -6.41 -8.41 9.37
CA ARG A 46 -5.08 -8.42 10.02
C ARG A 46 -4.12 -7.37 9.46
N LYS A 47 -4.00 -7.28 8.12
CA LYS A 47 -3.18 -6.24 7.47
C LYS A 47 -3.74 -4.84 7.72
N PHE A 48 -5.07 -4.70 7.76
CA PHE A 48 -5.76 -3.45 8.13
C PHE A 48 -5.41 -3.00 9.56
N LEU A 49 -5.37 -3.92 10.52
CA LEU A 49 -4.97 -3.61 11.90
C LEU A 49 -3.51 -3.18 11.99
N LEU A 50 -2.62 -3.76 11.17
CA LEU A 50 -1.21 -3.36 11.11
C LEU A 50 -1.04 -1.95 10.55
N ALA A 51 -1.83 -1.55 9.57
CA ALA A 51 -1.82 -0.20 9.01
C ALA A 51 -2.12 0.90 10.06
N GLY A 52 -2.73 0.53 11.18
CA GLY A 52 -3.01 1.41 12.31
C GLY A 52 -1.86 1.58 13.31
N VAL A 53 -0.71 0.92 13.13
CA VAL A 53 0.47 1.11 13.98
C VAL A 53 1.09 2.48 13.69
N GLY A 54 1.10 3.39 14.67
CA GLY A 54 1.54 4.79 14.49
C GLY A 54 0.44 5.75 14.06
N GLY A 55 -0.77 5.27 13.82
CA GLY A 55 -1.95 6.07 13.45
C GLY A 55 -2.63 5.55 12.18
N MET A 56 -3.91 5.21 12.30
CA MET A 56 -4.72 4.68 11.22
C MET A 56 -5.07 5.76 10.20
N ASN A 57 -4.24 5.93 9.18
CA ASN A 57 -4.55 6.82 8.06
C ASN A 57 -5.54 6.14 7.09
N ILE A 58 -6.78 6.63 7.04
CA ILE A 58 -7.88 6.01 6.32
C ILE A 58 -7.95 6.51 4.88
N THR A 59 -7.89 7.84 4.71
CA THR A 59 -7.97 8.52 3.42
C THR A 59 -7.19 9.85 3.45
N HIS A 60 -7.35 10.67 2.42
CA HIS A 60 -6.71 11.98 2.31
C HIS A 60 -7.72 13.04 1.92
N SER A 61 -7.57 14.26 2.45
CA SER A 61 -8.48 15.39 2.21
C SER A 61 -8.08 16.29 1.02
N GLU A 62 -7.11 15.86 0.20
CA GLU A 62 -6.75 16.65 -0.97
C GLU A 62 -7.87 16.65 -2.02
N ALA A 63 -7.89 17.66 -2.89
CA ALA A 63 -8.87 17.79 -3.95
C ALA A 63 -8.86 16.59 -4.91
N LYS A 64 -9.99 16.31 -5.58
CA LYS A 64 -10.21 15.12 -6.41
C LYS A 64 -9.11 14.89 -7.46
N ALA A 65 -8.72 15.93 -8.21
CA ALA A 65 -7.74 15.76 -9.28
C ALA A 65 -6.34 15.33 -8.78
N PRO A 66 -5.68 15.99 -7.79
CA PRO A 66 -4.44 15.49 -7.23
C PRO A 66 -4.60 14.14 -6.52
N PHE A 67 -5.75 13.84 -5.92
CA PHE A 67 -6.04 12.54 -5.32
C PHE A 67 -5.98 11.42 -6.37
N LEU A 68 -6.66 11.60 -7.50
CA LEU A 68 -6.70 10.63 -8.59
C LEU A 68 -5.33 10.43 -9.25
N ALA A 69 -4.56 11.50 -9.43
CA ALA A 69 -3.21 11.44 -9.99
C ALA A 69 -2.24 10.56 -9.16
N ARG A 70 -2.58 10.22 -7.89
CA ARG A 70 -1.79 9.28 -7.07
C ARG A 70 -1.80 7.85 -7.61
N TYR A 71 -2.80 7.49 -8.43
CA TYR A 71 -2.93 6.15 -9.02
C TYR A 71 -2.24 6.02 -10.39
N ARG A 72 -1.53 7.07 -10.85
CA ARG A 72 -0.66 7.07 -12.04
C ARG A 72 -1.35 6.52 -13.29
N GLU A 73 -0.80 5.45 -13.89
CA GLU A 73 -1.35 4.83 -15.11
C GLU A 73 -2.77 4.25 -14.92
N ARG A 74 -3.21 4.06 -13.67
CA ARG A 74 -4.54 3.54 -13.32
C ARG A 74 -5.52 4.61 -12.84
N GLU A 75 -5.16 5.88 -13.06
CA GLU A 75 -6.02 7.02 -12.67
C GLU A 75 -7.44 6.88 -13.21
N ARG A 76 -7.58 6.47 -14.47
CA ARG A 76 -8.89 6.36 -15.13
C ARG A 76 -9.75 5.25 -14.52
N GLU A 77 -9.19 4.07 -14.33
CA GLU A 77 -9.90 2.91 -13.77
C GLU A 77 -10.29 3.16 -12.31
N ILE A 78 -9.38 3.73 -11.52
CA ILE A 78 -9.68 4.06 -10.13
C ILE A 78 -10.65 5.24 -10.03
N ALA A 79 -10.59 6.23 -10.91
CA ALA A 79 -11.56 7.33 -10.94
C ALA A 79 -12.99 6.84 -11.14
N ALA A 80 -13.20 5.81 -11.97
CA ALA A 80 -14.51 5.17 -12.15
C ALA A 80 -15.01 4.56 -10.84
N LEU A 81 -14.16 3.84 -10.11
CA LEU A 81 -14.50 3.23 -8.82
C LEU A 81 -14.79 4.27 -7.71
N LEU A 82 -14.09 5.41 -7.75
CA LEU A 82 -14.26 6.51 -6.78
C LEU A 82 -15.41 7.47 -7.13
N THR A 83 -16.15 7.23 -8.22
CA THR A 83 -17.30 8.08 -8.58
C THR A 83 -18.40 8.02 -7.53
N ASP A 84 -18.69 6.81 -7.03
CA ASP A 84 -19.78 6.56 -6.08
C ASP A 84 -19.30 6.33 -4.64
N PHE A 85 -17.98 6.19 -4.43
CA PHE A 85 -17.40 5.96 -3.10
C PHE A 85 -15.99 6.55 -3.00
N ASP A 86 -15.92 7.86 -2.90
CA ASP A 86 -14.68 8.63 -2.76
C ASP A 86 -14.26 8.81 -1.28
N ALA A 87 -13.31 9.71 -1.05
CA ALA A 87 -12.80 10.01 0.29
C ALA A 87 -13.87 10.59 1.23
N GLU A 88 -14.80 11.40 0.72
CA GLU A 88 -15.89 11.98 1.51
C GLU A 88 -16.94 10.93 1.85
N ALA A 89 -17.33 10.10 0.88
CA ALA A 89 -18.25 8.97 1.10
C ALA A 89 -17.66 7.96 2.09
N LEU A 90 -16.35 7.69 2.03
CA LEU A 90 -15.65 6.83 2.99
C LEU A 90 -15.72 7.44 4.40
N CYS A 91 -15.47 8.73 4.57
CA CYS A 91 -15.59 9.40 5.88
C CYS A 91 -17.04 9.33 6.40
N ALA A 92 -18.04 9.60 5.56
CA ALA A 92 -19.46 9.50 5.92
C ALA A 92 -19.83 8.07 6.36
N TRP A 93 -19.32 7.06 5.65
CA TRP A 93 -19.52 5.66 6.02
C TRP A 93 -18.92 5.32 7.39
N ILE A 94 -17.71 5.82 7.70
CA ILE A 94 -17.05 5.66 9.00
C ILE A 94 -17.84 6.32 10.12
N HIS A 95 -18.34 7.56 9.88
CA HIS A 95 -19.21 8.26 10.81
C HIS A 95 -20.51 7.46 11.09
N GLY A 96 -21.05 6.81 10.05
CA GLY A 96 -22.18 5.88 10.19
C GLY A 96 -21.88 4.63 11.04
N LEU A 97 -20.61 4.32 11.32
CA LEU A 97 -20.18 3.30 12.29
C LEU A 97 -20.03 3.85 13.73
N GLY A 98 -20.28 5.14 13.94
CA GLY A 98 -20.09 5.82 15.22
C GLY A 98 -18.63 6.16 15.52
N ILE A 99 -17.79 6.29 14.49
CA ILE A 99 -16.38 6.65 14.60
C ILE A 99 -16.16 8.01 13.95
N ASP A 100 -15.76 9.02 14.72
CA ASP A 100 -15.43 10.33 14.20
C ASP A 100 -14.04 10.35 13.58
N THR A 101 -13.82 11.27 12.62
CA THR A 101 -12.55 11.45 11.94
C THR A 101 -12.04 12.89 12.05
N PHE A 102 -10.74 13.08 11.91
CA PHE A 102 -10.13 14.41 11.80
C PHE A 102 -9.07 14.43 10.70
N VAL A 103 -8.80 15.63 10.19
CA VAL A 103 -7.74 15.87 9.19
C VAL A 103 -6.47 16.33 9.90
N GLY A 104 -5.38 15.60 9.71
CA GLY A 104 -4.06 15.98 10.21
C GLY A 104 -3.43 17.09 9.36
N THR A 105 -2.34 17.67 9.84
CA THR A 105 -1.64 18.79 9.17
C THR A 105 -1.11 18.46 7.76
N SER A 106 -0.93 17.18 7.46
CA SER A 106 -0.50 16.68 6.14
C SER A 106 -1.65 16.40 5.17
N GLY A 107 -2.90 16.70 5.54
CA GLY A 107 -4.10 16.32 4.77
C GLY A 107 -4.56 14.87 4.95
N ARG A 108 -3.82 14.06 5.69
CA ARG A 108 -4.23 12.68 6.01
C ARG A 108 -5.42 12.69 6.96
N VAL A 109 -6.37 11.78 6.73
CA VAL A 109 -7.56 11.62 7.57
C VAL A 109 -7.39 10.42 8.51
N PHE A 110 -7.70 10.60 9.77
CA PHE A 110 -7.57 9.60 10.83
C PHE A 110 -8.85 9.47 11.64
N PRO A 111 -9.17 8.30 12.23
CA PRO A 111 -10.12 8.23 13.33
C PRO A 111 -9.62 9.08 14.51
N THR A 112 -10.53 9.64 15.31
CA THR A 112 -10.16 10.50 16.46
C THR A 112 -9.28 9.79 17.47
N ASP A 113 -9.42 8.48 17.66
CA ASP A 113 -8.58 7.66 18.54
C ASP A 113 -7.30 7.12 17.87
N MET A 114 -7.05 7.46 16.60
CA MET A 114 -5.89 7.03 15.80
C MET A 114 -5.76 5.51 15.60
N LYS A 115 -6.78 4.70 15.93
CA LYS A 115 -6.70 3.24 15.98
C LYS A 115 -7.60 2.55 14.94
N ALA A 116 -7.11 1.49 14.33
CA ALA A 116 -7.89 0.65 13.41
C ALA A 116 -8.87 -0.29 14.14
N ALA A 117 -8.53 -0.74 15.35
CA ALA A 117 -9.28 -1.79 16.03
C ALA A 117 -10.72 -1.40 16.43
N PRO A 118 -11.02 -0.20 16.93
CA PRO A 118 -12.40 0.21 17.19
C PRO A 118 -13.24 0.24 15.92
N LEU A 119 -12.71 0.80 14.84
CA LEU A 119 -13.38 0.83 13.52
C LEU A 119 -13.69 -0.59 13.02
N LEU A 120 -12.71 -1.48 13.04
CA LEU A 120 -12.93 -2.87 12.61
C LEU A 120 -13.97 -3.58 13.47
N ARG A 121 -13.97 -3.38 14.78
CA ARG A 121 -14.96 -3.98 15.68
C ARG A 121 -16.38 -3.51 15.39
N ALA A 122 -16.57 -2.19 15.21
CA ALA A 122 -17.87 -1.61 14.86
C ALA A 122 -18.36 -2.16 13.52
N TRP A 123 -17.48 -2.25 12.54
CA TRP A 123 -17.78 -2.81 11.23
C TRP A 123 -18.17 -4.28 11.27
N LEU A 124 -17.39 -5.12 11.94
CA LEU A 124 -17.69 -6.54 12.11
C LEU A 124 -19.00 -6.80 12.87
N LYS A 125 -19.34 -5.93 13.83
CA LYS A 125 -20.65 -5.97 14.50
C LYS A 125 -21.77 -5.75 13.50
N ARG A 126 -21.70 -4.67 12.70
CA ARG A 126 -22.67 -4.35 11.64
C ARG A 126 -22.85 -5.49 10.64
N LEU A 127 -21.75 -6.09 10.17
CA LEU A 127 -21.81 -7.20 9.22
C LEU A 127 -22.51 -8.44 9.81
N ARG A 128 -22.25 -8.79 11.07
CA ARG A 128 -22.93 -9.91 11.74
C ARG A 128 -24.41 -9.64 11.96
N GLU A 129 -24.77 -8.42 12.35
CA GLU A 129 -26.17 -7.99 12.48
C GLU A 129 -26.90 -8.02 11.14
N ALA A 130 -26.20 -7.76 10.02
CA ALA A 130 -26.72 -7.92 8.66
C ALA A 130 -26.77 -9.39 8.18
N GLY A 131 -26.36 -10.36 9.00
CA GLY A 131 -26.43 -11.78 8.68
C GLY A 131 -25.25 -12.34 7.87
N VAL A 132 -24.14 -11.61 7.76
CA VAL A 132 -22.93 -12.11 7.10
C VAL A 132 -22.28 -13.21 7.94
N ALA A 133 -22.15 -14.43 7.38
CA ALA A 133 -21.44 -15.53 7.99
C ALA A 133 -19.93 -15.40 7.72
N ILE A 134 -19.12 -15.26 8.78
CA ILE A 134 -17.67 -15.09 8.66
C ILE A 134 -16.95 -16.36 9.12
N HIS A 135 -16.25 -17.01 8.19
CA HIS A 135 -15.48 -18.22 8.39
C HIS A 135 -13.99 -17.90 8.37
N THR A 136 -13.36 -17.95 9.54
CA THR A 136 -11.90 -17.79 9.68
C THR A 136 -11.18 -19.13 9.57
N ARG A 137 -9.84 -19.14 9.36
CA ARG A 137 -9.05 -20.35 9.10
C ARG A 137 -9.61 -21.17 7.93
N SER A 138 -10.12 -20.47 6.93
CA SER A 138 -10.82 -21.01 5.78
C SER A 138 -10.13 -20.53 4.50
N ARG A 139 -9.13 -21.30 4.05
CA ARG A 139 -8.30 -20.94 2.89
C ARG A 139 -8.94 -21.43 1.60
N TRP A 140 -9.11 -20.52 0.66
CA TRP A 140 -9.51 -20.87 -0.70
C TRP A 140 -8.39 -21.56 -1.47
N LEU A 141 -8.72 -22.66 -2.17
CA LEU A 141 -7.81 -23.50 -2.94
C LEU A 141 -8.13 -23.52 -4.45
N GLY A 142 -8.96 -22.59 -4.92
CA GLY A 142 -9.47 -22.61 -6.29
C GLY A 142 -10.86 -23.27 -6.40
N TRP A 143 -11.11 -23.84 -7.55
CA TRP A 143 -12.39 -24.50 -7.87
C TRP A 143 -12.17 -25.98 -8.14
N ASN A 144 -13.21 -26.79 -7.92
CA ASN A 144 -13.25 -28.14 -8.44
C ASN A 144 -13.70 -28.16 -9.93
N ASP A 145 -13.80 -29.33 -10.53
CA ASP A 145 -14.19 -29.51 -11.93
C ASP A 145 -15.63 -29.08 -12.22
N GLN A 146 -16.48 -28.98 -11.18
CA GLN A 146 -17.89 -28.57 -11.28
C GLN A 146 -18.07 -27.07 -10.99
N GLY A 147 -16.97 -26.32 -10.78
CA GLY A 147 -17.00 -24.89 -10.52
C GLY A 147 -17.30 -24.52 -9.05
N ALA A 148 -17.45 -25.47 -8.14
CA ALA A 148 -17.60 -25.20 -6.71
C ALA A 148 -16.25 -24.73 -6.12
N LEU A 149 -16.31 -23.76 -5.18
CA LEU A 149 -15.15 -23.26 -4.47
C LEU A 149 -14.62 -24.33 -3.50
N ARG A 150 -13.32 -24.57 -3.53
CA ARG A 150 -12.62 -25.46 -2.62
C ARG A 150 -12.07 -24.64 -1.46
N ILE A 151 -12.52 -24.93 -0.25
CA ILE A 151 -12.13 -24.22 0.96
C ILE A 151 -11.49 -25.20 1.94
N ALA A 152 -10.21 -25.04 2.24
CA ALA A 152 -9.53 -25.76 3.32
C ALA A 152 -9.93 -25.14 4.67
N THR A 153 -10.51 -25.97 5.55
CA THR A 153 -10.91 -25.59 6.91
C THR A 153 -10.18 -26.45 7.94
N PRO A 154 -10.21 -26.14 9.23
CA PRO A 154 -9.67 -27.01 10.27
C PRO A 154 -10.24 -28.43 10.29
N ASP A 155 -11.49 -28.59 9.83
CA ASP A 155 -12.22 -29.85 9.83
C ASP A 155 -12.06 -30.63 8.49
N GLY A 156 -11.27 -30.11 7.57
CA GLY A 156 -11.04 -30.69 6.23
C GLY A 156 -11.44 -29.77 5.09
N GLU A 157 -11.45 -30.29 3.87
CA GLU A 157 -11.85 -29.51 2.68
C GLU A 157 -13.38 -29.46 2.57
N ARG A 158 -13.93 -28.26 2.41
CA ARG A 158 -15.34 -27.97 2.15
C ARG A 158 -15.52 -27.51 0.71
N LEU A 159 -16.52 -28.03 0.01
CA LEU A 159 -16.97 -27.51 -1.29
C LEU A 159 -18.12 -26.52 -1.06
N VAL A 160 -18.03 -25.35 -1.67
CA VAL A 160 -19.06 -24.30 -1.60
C VAL A 160 -19.56 -23.99 -3.00
N ALA A 161 -20.80 -24.40 -3.26
CA ALA A 161 -21.51 -24.01 -4.48
C ALA A 161 -22.16 -22.65 -4.24
N ALA A 162 -21.54 -21.59 -4.75
CA ALA A 162 -22.02 -20.22 -4.67
C ALA A 162 -22.57 -19.76 -6.03
N ASP A 163 -23.62 -18.93 -6.02
CA ASP A 163 -24.20 -18.35 -7.22
C ASP A 163 -23.31 -17.26 -7.82
N ALA A 164 -22.52 -16.57 -6.97
CA ALA A 164 -21.47 -15.66 -7.37
C ALA A 164 -20.32 -15.66 -6.33
N CYS A 165 -19.15 -15.18 -6.73
CA CYS A 165 -17.97 -15.11 -5.87
C CYS A 165 -17.26 -13.76 -6.01
N VAL A 166 -16.86 -13.15 -4.88
CA VAL A 166 -15.98 -11.98 -4.86
C VAL A 166 -14.64 -12.38 -4.29
N LEU A 167 -13.58 -12.30 -5.10
CA LEU A 167 -12.20 -12.50 -4.68
C LEU A 167 -11.60 -11.16 -4.21
N ALA A 168 -11.15 -11.13 -2.95
CA ALA A 168 -10.54 -9.96 -2.30
C ALA A 168 -9.28 -10.37 -1.54
N LEU A 169 -8.38 -11.10 -2.24
CA LEU A 169 -7.27 -11.85 -1.67
C LEU A 169 -6.02 -11.01 -1.38
N GLY A 170 -6.07 -9.70 -1.67
CA GLY A 170 -4.95 -8.79 -1.48
C GLY A 170 -3.83 -9.04 -2.49
N GLY A 171 -2.69 -8.38 -2.30
CA GLY A 171 -1.48 -8.56 -3.12
C GLY A 171 -0.60 -9.71 -2.63
N GLY A 172 0.73 -9.47 -2.56
CA GLY A 172 1.73 -10.43 -2.10
C GLY A 172 2.59 -9.92 -0.93
N SER A 173 2.27 -8.75 -0.37
CA SER A 173 3.02 -8.16 0.74
C SER A 173 2.45 -8.63 2.08
N TRP A 174 3.32 -8.97 3.06
CA TRP A 174 2.93 -9.48 4.37
C TRP A 174 2.23 -10.85 4.33
N ALA A 175 2.85 -11.84 3.72
CA ALA A 175 2.34 -13.21 3.62
C ALA A 175 1.89 -13.78 4.97
N ARG A 176 2.61 -13.50 6.05
CA ARG A 176 2.25 -13.87 7.44
C ARG A 176 0.91 -13.30 7.93
N LEU A 177 0.37 -12.29 7.24
CA LEU A 177 -0.93 -11.69 7.55
C LEU A 177 -2.03 -12.09 6.57
N GLY A 178 -1.73 -13.01 5.65
CA GLY A 178 -2.68 -13.58 4.68
C GLY A 178 -2.65 -12.97 3.27
N SER A 179 -1.77 -11.98 3.01
CA SER A 179 -1.56 -11.41 1.68
C SER A 179 -0.29 -12.02 1.07
N ASP A 180 -0.41 -13.23 0.53
CA ASP A 180 0.71 -14.08 0.12
C ASP A 180 0.85 -14.27 -1.40
N GLY A 181 -0.07 -13.71 -2.20
CA GLY A 181 -0.06 -13.86 -3.66
C GLY A 181 -0.35 -15.28 -4.17
N ALA A 182 -0.69 -16.24 -3.30
CA ALA A 182 -0.91 -17.64 -3.67
C ALA A 182 -2.10 -17.86 -4.63
N TRP A 183 -2.93 -16.84 -4.82
CA TRP A 183 -4.06 -16.84 -5.74
C TRP A 183 -3.62 -16.66 -7.22
N VAL A 184 -2.44 -16.11 -7.48
CA VAL A 184 -1.95 -15.81 -8.85
C VAL A 184 -1.97 -17.04 -9.74
N PRO A 185 -1.32 -18.17 -9.41
CA PRO A 185 -1.31 -19.34 -10.28
C PRO A 185 -2.71 -19.96 -10.46
N LEU A 186 -3.63 -19.80 -9.50
CA LEU A 186 -4.99 -20.31 -9.60
C LEU A 186 -5.80 -19.55 -10.67
N LEU A 187 -5.59 -18.24 -10.81
CA LEU A 187 -6.23 -17.42 -11.83
C LEU A 187 -5.56 -17.58 -13.20
N GLU A 188 -4.23 -17.63 -13.25
CA GLU A 188 -3.48 -17.85 -14.50
C GLU A 188 -3.85 -19.18 -15.16
N GLN A 189 -4.02 -20.25 -14.38
CA GLN A 189 -4.48 -21.57 -14.87
C GLN A 189 -5.89 -21.51 -15.50
N ARG A 190 -6.67 -20.47 -15.18
CA ARG A 190 -8.00 -20.21 -15.74
C ARG A 190 -7.98 -19.20 -16.90
N GLY A 191 -6.78 -18.82 -17.37
CA GLY A 191 -6.60 -17.87 -18.46
C GLY A 191 -6.84 -16.41 -18.08
N VAL A 192 -6.88 -16.07 -16.79
CA VAL A 192 -7.00 -14.69 -16.33
C VAL A 192 -5.67 -13.98 -16.47
N GLY A 193 -5.67 -12.81 -17.10
CA GLY A 193 -4.48 -11.97 -17.20
C GLY A 193 -4.07 -11.39 -15.85
N VAL A 194 -2.85 -11.70 -15.39
CA VAL A 194 -2.28 -11.20 -14.14
C VAL A 194 -0.93 -10.55 -14.42
N SER A 195 -0.78 -9.28 -14.03
CA SER A 195 0.53 -8.60 -14.00
C SER A 195 1.34 -9.09 -12.82
N THR A 196 2.64 -9.33 -13.02
CA THR A 196 3.56 -9.80 -11.97
C THR A 196 3.48 -8.91 -10.72
N LEU A 197 3.34 -9.52 -9.55
CA LEU A 197 3.36 -8.80 -8.27
C LEU A 197 4.76 -8.26 -7.98
N ARG A 198 4.83 -6.99 -7.58
CA ARG A 198 6.08 -6.27 -7.30
C ARG A 198 5.95 -5.47 -6.00
N SER A 199 7.09 -5.22 -5.34
CA SER A 199 7.12 -4.39 -4.13
C SER A 199 6.69 -2.95 -4.44
N ALA A 200 5.69 -2.45 -3.72
CA ALA A 200 5.25 -1.06 -3.74
C ALA A 200 5.30 -0.48 -2.32
N ASN A 201 5.57 0.83 -2.21
CA ASN A 201 5.81 1.46 -0.92
C ASN A 201 6.86 0.67 -0.10
N SER A 202 7.99 0.37 -0.73
CA SER A 202 9.06 -0.45 -0.18
C SER A 202 10.33 0.34 0.06
N GLY A 203 11.22 -0.20 0.89
CA GLY A 203 12.61 0.22 0.97
C GLY A 203 13.39 -0.20 -0.28
N PHE A 204 14.60 0.33 -0.40
CA PHE A 204 15.53 0.02 -1.50
C PHE A 204 16.90 -0.30 -0.94
N GLU A 205 17.61 -1.19 -1.65
CA GLU A 205 18.97 -1.56 -1.32
C GLU A 205 19.97 -0.74 -2.13
N VAL A 206 21.10 -0.46 -1.49
CA VAL A 206 22.31 0.04 -2.14
C VAL A 206 23.26 -1.11 -2.46
N ALA A 207 24.29 -0.88 -3.26
CA ALA A 207 25.31 -1.90 -3.56
C ALA A 207 26.03 -2.43 -2.30
N GLY A 208 26.09 -1.61 -1.26
CA GLY A 208 26.60 -1.98 0.07
C GLY A 208 27.00 -0.74 0.86
N TRP A 209 26.64 -0.71 2.15
CA TRP A 209 27.20 0.23 3.13
C TRP A 209 28.48 -0.32 3.72
N SER A 210 29.37 0.56 4.18
CA SER A 210 30.49 0.14 5.01
C SER A 210 30.01 -0.52 6.30
N GLU A 211 30.82 -1.37 6.89
CA GLU A 211 30.53 -1.98 8.20
C GLU A 211 30.24 -0.93 9.28
N HIS A 212 30.98 0.20 9.24
CA HIS A 212 30.76 1.32 10.15
C HIS A 212 29.36 1.92 10.02
N LEU A 213 28.88 2.18 8.79
CA LEU A 213 27.57 2.76 8.58
C LEU A 213 26.46 1.79 8.99
N ARG A 214 26.57 0.50 8.58
CA ARG A 214 25.64 -0.56 8.97
C ARG A 214 25.57 -0.75 10.48
N GLY A 215 26.70 -0.97 11.12
CA GLY A 215 26.74 -1.31 12.53
C GLY A 215 26.34 -0.20 13.48
N LYS A 216 26.53 1.06 13.07
CA LYS A 216 26.30 2.21 13.96
C LYS A 216 25.04 3.01 13.64
N PHE A 217 24.58 3.01 12.40
CA PHE A 217 23.52 3.90 11.94
C PHE A 217 22.33 3.18 11.28
N ALA A 218 22.31 1.84 11.18
CA ALA A 218 21.11 1.13 10.81
C ALA A 218 19.99 1.42 11.82
N GLY A 219 18.79 1.76 11.33
CA GLY A 219 17.66 2.23 12.11
C GLY A 219 17.66 3.74 12.41
N ALA A 220 18.72 4.47 12.05
CA ALA A 220 18.79 5.91 12.32
C ALA A 220 17.93 6.72 11.33
N PRO A 221 17.05 7.62 11.81
CA PRO A 221 16.27 8.50 10.94
C PRO A 221 17.09 9.68 10.44
N LEU A 222 16.92 10.02 9.15
CA LEU A 222 17.36 11.27 8.57
C LEU A 222 16.15 12.19 8.41
N LYS A 223 16.00 13.11 9.35
CA LYS A 223 14.90 14.08 9.37
C LYS A 223 15.26 15.36 8.64
N ASN A 224 14.24 16.06 8.15
CA ASN A 224 14.39 17.35 7.48
C ASN A 224 15.44 17.28 6.36
N VAL A 225 15.14 16.46 5.37
CA VAL A 225 15.95 16.29 4.15
C VAL A 225 15.05 16.38 2.92
N THR A 226 15.64 16.54 1.75
CA THR A 226 14.92 16.46 0.48
C THR A 226 15.52 15.35 -0.38
N LEU A 227 14.68 14.51 -0.99
CA LEU A 227 15.07 13.56 -2.02
C LEU A 227 14.62 14.05 -3.38
N ALA A 228 15.49 13.95 -4.36
CA ALA A 228 15.21 14.20 -5.77
C ALA A 228 15.54 12.96 -6.60
N LEU A 229 14.72 12.71 -7.60
CA LEU A 229 14.93 11.71 -8.66
C LEU A 229 14.65 12.39 -9.98
N ASP A 230 15.47 12.15 -11.00
CA ASP A 230 15.28 12.76 -12.32
C ASP A 230 13.90 12.45 -12.88
N GLY A 231 13.19 13.49 -13.35
CA GLY A 231 11.83 13.39 -13.85
C GLY A 231 10.73 13.41 -12.78
N GLU A 232 11.09 13.43 -11.48
CA GLU A 232 10.14 13.56 -10.37
C GLU A 232 10.36 14.88 -9.61
N ALA A 233 9.29 15.43 -9.09
CA ALA A 233 9.39 16.61 -8.23
C ALA A 233 10.14 16.29 -6.93
N PRO A 234 11.11 17.11 -6.51
CA PRO A 234 11.81 16.92 -5.24
C PRO A 234 10.82 16.91 -4.06
N ARG A 235 11.03 15.98 -3.12
CA ARG A 235 10.15 15.80 -1.97
C ARG A 235 10.91 15.98 -0.67
N ARG A 236 10.35 16.79 0.24
CA ARG A 236 10.88 17.00 1.58
C ARG A 236 10.22 16.05 2.58
N GLY A 237 11.01 15.55 3.55
CA GLY A 237 10.52 14.66 4.58
C GLY A 237 11.64 14.04 5.40
N GLU A 238 11.39 12.78 5.77
CA GLU A 238 12.35 11.96 6.50
C GLU A 238 12.36 10.52 5.96
N PHE A 239 13.49 9.86 6.13
CA PHE A 239 13.64 8.45 5.86
C PHE A 239 14.59 7.80 6.87
N VAL A 240 14.71 6.48 6.86
CA VAL A 240 15.54 5.70 7.77
C VAL A 240 16.63 5.00 6.98
N LEU A 241 17.87 5.04 7.51
CA LEU A 241 18.94 4.16 7.05
C LEU A 241 18.67 2.75 7.56
N THR A 242 18.77 1.76 6.68
CA THR A 242 18.67 0.35 7.05
C THR A 242 20.02 -0.33 6.90
N GLU A 243 20.13 -1.56 7.34
CA GLU A 243 21.32 -2.39 7.13
C GLU A 243 21.68 -2.53 5.64
N HIS A 244 20.67 -2.51 4.78
CA HIS A 244 20.82 -2.78 3.34
C HIS A 244 20.66 -1.53 2.46
N GLY A 245 20.13 -0.44 2.98
CA GLY A 245 19.85 0.75 2.16
C GLY A 245 19.01 1.80 2.89
N ILE A 246 17.86 2.14 2.31
CA ILE A 246 16.98 3.20 2.81
C ILE A 246 15.51 2.78 2.77
N GLU A 247 14.70 3.28 3.71
CA GLU A 247 13.25 3.08 3.76
C GLU A 247 12.53 4.27 4.44
N GLY A 248 11.22 4.22 4.52
CA GLY A 248 10.40 5.21 5.22
C GLY A 248 9.57 6.09 4.28
N SER A 249 8.74 6.95 4.85
CA SER A 249 7.67 7.65 4.14
C SER A 249 8.13 8.46 2.93
N LEU A 250 9.29 9.11 3.01
CA LEU A 250 9.86 9.88 1.91
C LEU A 250 10.31 8.97 0.75
N VAL A 251 10.90 7.81 1.06
CA VAL A 251 11.30 6.80 0.09
C VAL A 251 10.07 6.16 -0.55
N TYR A 252 9.05 5.84 0.24
CA TYR A 252 7.81 5.24 -0.25
C TYR A 252 7.08 6.15 -1.24
N ALA A 253 7.11 7.46 -1.02
CA ALA A 253 6.50 8.44 -1.91
C ALA A 253 7.15 8.49 -3.32
N LEU A 254 8.38 8.00 -3.47
CA LEU A 254 9.11 7.88 -4.73
C LEU A 254 9.23 6.43 -5.22
N SER A 255 8.68 5.46 -4.47
CA SER A 255 8.93 4.03 -4.64
C SER A 255 8.62 3.53 -6.06
N ALA A 256 7.48 3.92 -6.64
CA ALA A 256 7.10 3.49 -7.99
C ALA A 256 8.10 3.98 -9.05
N ALA A 257 8.50 5.27 -9.01
CA ALA A 257 9.43 5.85 -9.96
C ALA A 257 10.85 5.27 -9.82
N ILE A 258 11.31 5.05 -8.57
CA ILE A 258 12.60 4.42 -8.30
C ILE A 258 12.61 2.98 -8.83
N ARG A 259 11.57 2.19 -8.52
CA ARG A 259 11.43 0.80 -8.99
C ARG A 259 11.44 0.74 -10.53
N GLN A 260 10.64 1.56 -11.18
CA GLN A 260 10.59 1.62 -12.64
C GLN A 260 11.97 1.94 -13.25
N ARG A 261 12.72 2.85 -12.65
CA ARG A 261 14.09 3.21 -13.08
C ARG A 261 15.04 2.02 -12.91
N ILE A 262 14.96 1.29 -11.80
CA ILE A 262 15.76 0.09 -11.57
C ILE A 262 15.42 -1.01 -12.59
N GLU A 263 14.14 -1.24 -12.86
CA GLU A 263 13.67 -2.22 -13.85
C GLU A 263 14.18 -1.90 -15.27
N GLN A 264 14.26 -0.61 -15.61
CA GLN A 264 14.69 -0.16 -16.95
C GLN A 264 16.21 -0.11 -17.12
N HIS A 265 16.97 0.22 -16.06
CA HIS A 265 18.39 0.56 -16.16
C HIS A 265 19.29 -0.25 -15.23
N GLY A 266 18.74 -1.16 -14.42
CA GLY A 266 19.47 -1.96 -13.43
C GLY A 266 19.76 -1.21 -12.13
N SER A 267 19.68 0.12 -12.11
CA SER A 267 19.81 0.95 -10.90
C SER A 267 19.05 2.26 -11.03
N ALA A 268 18.85 2.94 -9.91
CA ALA A 268 18.31 4.29 -9.84
C ALA A 268 19.18 5.18 -8.97
N ARG A 269 19.55 6.35 -9.48
CA ARG A 269 20.28 7.35 -8.69
C ARG A 269 19.32 8.39 -8.18
N ILE A 270 19.29 8.57 -6.85
CA ILE A 270 18.59 9.64 -6.17
C ILE A 270 19.60 10.64 -5.61
N PHE A 271 19.17 11.87 -5.41
CA PHE A 271 20.00 12.95 -4.84
C PHE A 271 19.39 13.41 -3.52
N LEU A 272 20.20 13.37 -2.47
CA LEU A 272 19.82 13.76 -1.12
C LEU A 272 20.36 15.16 -0.78
N ASP A 273 19.46 16.08 -0.46
CA ASP A 273 19.79 17.36 0.14
C ASP A 273 19.71 17.26 1.67
N LEU A 274 20.87 17.36 2.33
CA LEU A 274 20.99 17.28 3.79
C LEU A 274 20.65 18.60 4.49
N GLN A 275 20.54 19.72 3.74
CA GLN A 275 20.31 21.08 4.23
C GLN A 275 19.25 21.81 3.39
N PRO A 276 17.99 21.34 3.34
CA PRO A 276 16.97 21.88 2.45
C PRO A 276 16.58 23.35 2.75
N ASP A 277 16.84 23.83 3.97
CA ASP A 277 16.53 25.18 4.39
C ASP A 277 17.62 26.22 3.99
N ARG A 278 18.69 25.78 3.32
CA ARG A 278 19.80 26.64 2.90
C ARG A 278 20.14 26.35 1.44
N ASP A 279 20.33 27.39 0.68
CA ASP A 279 20.86 27.30 -0.67
C ASP A 279 22.35 26.93 -0.70
N LEU A 280 22.89 26.63 -1.88
CA LEU A 280 24.27 26.21 -2.09
C LEU A 280 25.26 27.33 -1.67
N GLU A 281 24.94 28.58 -1.93
CA GLU A 281 25.79 29.71 -1.64
C GLU A 281 25.93 29.91 -0.12
N LYS A 282 24.81 29.80 0.61
CA LYS A 282 24.81 29.88 2.07
C LYS A 282 25.59 28.75 2.71
N VAL A 283 25.41 27.51 2.21
CA VAL A 283 26.15 26.33 2.69
C VAL A 283 27.64 26.54 2.42
N THR A 284 28.02 26.97 1.21
CA THR A 284 29.42 27.24 0.85
C THR A 284 30.04 28.33 1.74
N ALA A 285 29.35 29.44 1.96
CA ALA A 285 29.83 30.53 2.82
C ALA A 285 30.03 30.09 4.27
N LEU A 286 29.14 29.26 4.81
CA LEU A 286 29.26 28.71 6.17
C LEU A 286 30.46 27.77 6.30
N LEU A 287 30.68 26.88 5.31
CA LEU A 287 31.80 25.94 5.28
C LEU A 287 33.16 26.67 5.12
N SER A 288 33.18 27.80 4.38
CA SER A 288 34.41 28.59 4.14
C SER A 288 34.87 29.40 5.35
N LYS A 289 34.08 29.45 6.43
CA LYS A 289 34.53 30.09 7.67
C LYS A 289 35.75 29.37 8.24
N PRO A 290 36.71 30.11 8.85
CA PRO A 290 37.92 29.52 9.41
C PRO A 290 37.62 28.38 10.39
N ARG A 291 38.17 27.22 10.12
CA ARG A 291 38.02 26.02 10.96
C ARG A 291 38.89 26.06 12.20
N GLY A 292 40.06 26.72 12.11
CA GLY A 292 41.09 26.67 13.13
C GLY A 292 41.60 25.24 13.32
N SER A 293 41.87 24.85 14.56
CA SER A 293 42.33 23.50 14.93
C SER A 293 41.18 22.47 15.04
N ALA A 294 39.94 22.88 14.79
CA ALA A 294 38.81 21.95 14.90
C ALA A 294 38.82 20.87 13.81
N SER A 295 38.40 19.66 14.13
CA SER A 295 38.20 18.61 13.12
C SER A 295 37.06 18.98 12.14
N MET A 296 37.06 18.37 10.94
CA MET A 296 35.98 18.58 9.96
C MET A 296 34.61 18.24 10.54
N ALA A 297 34.50 17.19 11.31
CA ALA A 297 33.24 16.81 11.97
C ALA A 297 32.73 17.91 12.92
N LYS A 298 33.61 18.48 13.75
CA LYS A 298 33.26 19.62 14.62
C LYS A 298 32.88 20.86 13.81
N HIS A 299 33.53 21.09 12.68
CA HIS A 299 33.24 22.23 11.80
C HIS A 299 31.84 22.07 11.14
N LEU A 300 31.52 20.90 10.58
CA LEU A 300 30.22 20.59 10.01
C LEU A 300 29.10 20.75 11.05
N HIS A 301 29.28 20.18 12.23
CA HIS A 301 28.33 20.35 13.33
C HIS A 301 28.12 21.84 13.69
N ARG A 302 29.19 22.57 13.92
CA ARG A 302 29.12 23.98 14.34
C ARG A 302 28.48 24.88 13.28
N GLN A 303 28.79 24.68 11.99
CA GLN A 303 28.34 25.59 10.93
C GLN A 303 26.96 25.18 10.35
N LEU A 304 26.67 23.89 10.29
CA LEU A 304 25.52 23.37 9.57
C LEU A 304 24.59 22.50 10.46
N GLY A 305 25.02 22.17 11.69
CA GLY A 305 24.28 21.20 12.52
C GLY A 305 24.31 19.78 11.92
N LEU A 306 25.30 19.48 11.07
CA LEU A 306 25.46 18.16 10.49
C LEU A 306 26.28 17.27 11.43
N ASP A 307 25.62 16.26 11.97
CA ASP A 307 26.19 15.25 12.86
C ASP A 307 25.52 13.89 12.66
N GLY A 308 25.83 12.91 13.52
CA GLY A 308 25.19 11.61 13.56
C GLY A 308 25.11 10.92 12.18
N ALA A 309 23.94 10.41 11.86
CA ALA A 309 23.68 9.69 10.62
C ALA A 309 23.88 10.55 9.35
N LYS A 310 23.53 11.84 9.39
CA LYS A 310 23.74 12.74 8.25
C LYS A 310 25.23 12.93 7.92
N ALA A 311 26.05 13.15 8.95
CA ALA A 311 27.50 13.31 8.76
C ALA A 311 28.17 11.99 8.36
N ALA A 312 27.70 10.86 8.88
CA ALA A 312 28.19 9.53 8.52
C ALA A 312 27.88 9.23 7.06
N LEU A 313 26.64 9.45 6.61
CA LEU A 313 26.22 9.21 5.23
C LEU A 313 26.96 10.13 4.25
N LEU A 314 27.15 11.42 4.61
CA LEU A 314 27.97 12.33 3.81
C LEU A 314 29.40 11.78 3.64
N ARG A 315 30.01 11.28 4.70
CA ARG A 315 31.37 10.70 4.64
C ARG A 315 31.43 9.40 3.84
N GLU A 316 30.39 8.56 3.94
CA GLU A 316 30.27 7.31 3.21
C GLU A 316 30.25 7.51 1.69
N LEU A 317 29.53 8.52 1.23
CA LEU A 317 29.22 8.74 -0.19
C LEU A 317 30.07 9.83 -0.84
N THR A 318 30.90 10.53 -0.07
CA THR A 318 31.74 11.64 -0.58
C THR A 318 33.20 11.24 -0.57
N ARG A 319 33.94 11.57 -1.62
CA ARG A 319 35.38 11.28 -1.73
C ARG A 319 36.17 12.10 -0.73
N ALA A 320 37.28 11.55 -0.24
CA ALA A 320 38.14 12.23 0.72
C ALA A 320 38.61 13.62 0.21
N ASP A 321 38.95 13.73 -1.09
CA ASP A 321 39.40 14.98 -1.72
C ASP A 321 38.33 16.07 -1.74
N ASP A 322 37.06 15.72 -1.76
CA ASP A 322 35.97 16.70 -1.76
C ASP A 322 35.85 17.42 -0.41
N PHE A 323 36.35 16.82 0.68
CA PHE A 323 36.43 17.47 1.99
C PHE A 323 37.52 18.53 2.08
N ALA A 324 38.45 18.60 1.14
CA ALA A 324 39.46 19.64 1.05
C ALA A 324 38.95 20.89 0.33
N ASP A 325 37.93 20.78 -0.51
CA ASP A 325 37.31 21.88 -1.27
C ASP A 325 35.89 22.16 -0.73
N MET A 326 35.73 23.29 -0.07
CA MET A 326 34.46 23.68 0.59
C MET A 326 33.32 23.85 -0.41
N ARG A 327 33.58 24.19 -1.66
CA ARG A 327 32.56 24.31 -2.69
C ARG A 327 32.10 22.93 -3.19
N ARG A 328 33.03 21.99 -3.35
CA ARG A 328 32.70 20.59 -3.68
C ARG A 328 31.93 19.93 -2.53
N LEU A 329 32.38 20.13 -1.31
CA LEU A 329 31.69 19.62 -0.12
C LEU A 329 30.27 20.21 0.02
N ALA A 330 30.10 21.51 -0.24
CA ALA A 330 28.77 22.12 -0.27
C ALA A 330 27.85 21.53 -1.32
N LYS A 331 28.36 21.25 -2.53
CA LYS A 331 27.61 20.57 -3.58
C LYS A 331 27.20 19.14 -3.14
N ALA A 332 28.11 18.38 -2.53
CA ALA A 332 27.81 17.06 -1.99
C ALA A 332 26.72 17.12 -0.91
N ILE A 333 26.75 18.11 -0.02
CA ILE A 333 25.72 18.30 1.02
C ILE A 333 24.35 18.61 0.40
N LYS A 334 24.31 19.33 -0.72
CA LYS A 334 23.07 19.75 -1.40
C LYS A 334 22.53 18.71 -2.39
N ALA A 335 23.36 17.80 -2.87
CA ALA A 335 22.97 16.80 -3.85
C ALA A 335 23.82 15.53 -3.69
N LEU A 336 23.74 14.88 -2.53
CA LEU A 336 24.48 13.65 -2.23
C LEU A 336 23.89 12.50 -3.03
N PRO A 337 24.63 11.89 -3.97
CA PRO A 337 24.10 10.80 -4.80
C PRO A 337 24.01 9.49 -3.99
N ILE A 338 22.88 8.84 -4.06
CA ILE A 338 22.67 7.47 -3.53
C ILE A 338 22.24 6.59 -4.69
N GLU A 339 22.96 5.53 -4.94
CA GLU A 339 22.65 4.56 -5.98
C GLU A 339 21.88 3.37 -5.39
N LEU A 340 20.65 3.19 -5.86
CA LEU A 340 19.73 2.14 -5.43
C LEU A 340 19.73 1.04 -6.50
N VAL A 341 19.93 -0.21 -6.09
CA VAL A 341 20.15 -1.33 -7.02
C VAL A 341 18.98 -2.31 -7.09
N ARG A 342 18.11 -2.34 -6.07
CA ARG A 342 16.90 -3.17 -6.06
C ARG A 342 15.92 -2.75 -4.98
N THR A 343 14.67 -3.16 -5.14
CA THR A 343 13.64 -3.05 -4.08
C THR A 343 13.93 -4.06 -2.97
N ARG A 344 13.45 -3.76 -1.76
CA ARG A 344 13.33 -4.79 -0.73
C ARG A 344 12.30 -5.86 -1.17
N PRO A 345 12.43 -7.10 -0.66
CA PRO A 345 11.51 -8.19 -0.98
C PRO A 345 10.04 -7.80 -0.84
N LEU A 346 9.17 -8.41 -1.66
CA LEU A 346 7.73 -8.14 -1.66
C LEU A 346 7.09 -8.37 -0.27
N ASP A 347 7.55 -9.37 0.47
CA ASP A 347 7.04 -9.68 1.81
C ASP A 347 7.37 -8.62 2.86
N GLU A 348 8.35 -7.75 2.60
CA GLU A 348 8.73 -6.61 3.46
C GLU A 348 8.07 -5.29 3.03
N ALA A 349 7.45 -5.26 1.84
CA ALA A 349 6.81 -4.06 1.31
C ALA A 349 5.51 -3.72 2.02
N ILE A 350 5.15 -2.45 2.07
CA ILE A 350 3.85 -2.00 2.63
C ILE A 350 2.70 -2.51 1.76
N SER A 351 2.87 -2.53 0.44
CA SER A 351 1.86 -2.91 -0.53
C SER A 351 2.48 -3.57 -1.76
N SER A 352 1.61 -4.09 -2.62
CA SER A 352 1.99 -4.68 -3.91
C SER A 352 1.56 -3.78 -5.07
N ALA A 353 2.33 -3.80 -6.15
CA ALA A 353 1.92 -3.39 -7.49
C ALA A 353 1.76 -4.64 -8.35
N GLY A 354 1.05 -4.55 -9.46
CA GLY A 354 0.64 -5.70 -10.27
C GLY A 354 -0.65 -6.32 -9.74
N GLY A 355 -1.07 -7.44 -10.32
CA GLY A 355 -2.33 -8.10 -9.98
C GLY A 355 -3.20 -8.39 -11.20
N VAL A 356 -4.48 -8.71 -10.98
CA VAL A 356 -5.46 -8.95 -12.04
C VAL A 356 -5.60 -7.71 -12.91
N THR A 357 -5.30 -7.85 -14.20
CA THR A 357 -5.34 -6.72 -15.14
C THR A 357 -6.77 -6.22 -15.34
N PHE A 358 -6.98 -4.91 -15.46
CA PHE A 358 -8.30 -4.35 -15.77
C PHE A 358 -8.85 -4.83 -17.13
N ALA A 359 -7.98 -5.20 -18.07
CA ALA A 359 -8.40 -5.81 -19.34
C ALA A 359 -9.07 -7.19 -19.16
N ALA A 360 -8.74 -7.92 -18.10
CA ALA A 360 -9.38 -9.20 -17.75
C ALA A 360 -10.76 -9.03 -17.08
N LEU A 361 -11.15 -7.79 -16.75
CA LEU A 361 -12.39 -7.45 -16.06
C LEU A 361 -13.36 -6.70 -16.97
N ASP A 362 -14.63 -6.79 -16.67
CA ASP A 362 -15.64 -5.86 -17.18
C ASP A 362 -15.77 -4.61 -16.29
N GLU A 363 -16.75 -3.75 -16.61
CA GLU A 363 -17.04 -2.52 -15.87
C GLU A 363 -17.55 -2.74 -14.44
N HIS A 364 -18.03 -3.96 -14.13
CA HIS A 364 -18.52 -4.36 -12.80
C HIS A 364 -17.47 -5.14 -12.00
N LEU A 365 -16.22 -5.19 -12.46
CA LEU A 365 -15.10 -5.95 -11.89
C LEU A 365 -15.30 -7.49 -11.95
N MET A 366 -16.16 -7.99 -12.83
CA MET A 366 -16.32 -9.40 -13.11
C MET A 366 -15.23 -9.91 -14.06
N LEU A 367 -14.65 -11.07 -13.77
CA LEU A 367 -13.69 -11.73 -14.65
C LEU A 367 -14.37 -12.18 -15.94
N ARG A 368 -13.90 -11.71 -17.09
CA ARG A 368 -14.44 -12.09 -18.41
C ARG A 368 -14.33 -13.59 -18.70
N GLN A 369 -13.27 -14.22 -18.18
CA GLN A 369 -13.01 -15.66 -18.30
C GLN A 369 -13.81 -16.51 -17.33
N LEU A 370 -14.30 -15.93 -16.23
CA LEU A 370 -14.99 -16.64 -15.15
C LEU A 370 -16.27 -15.89 -14.72
N PRO A 371 -17.33 -15.92 -15.55
CA PRO A 371 -18.59 -15.25 -15.25
C PRO A 371 -19.12 -15.58 -13.87
N GLY A 372 -19.60 -14.58 -13.12
CA GLY A 372 -20.03 -14.71 -11.73
C GLY A 372 -18.89 -14.62 -10.72
N THR A 373 -17.64 -14.44 -11.17
CA THR A 373 -16.48 -14.21 -10.28
C THR A 373 -15.99 -12.78 -10.43
N PHE A 374 -15.91 -12.05 -9.34
CA PHE A 374 -15.52 -10.63 -9.25
C PHE A 374 -14.21 -10.49 -8.49
N CYS A 375 -13.41 -9.46 -8.80
CA CYS A 375 -12.16 -9.18 -8.10
C CYS A 375 -12.17 -7.78 -7.51
N ALA A 376 -11.58 -7.61 -6.30
CA ALA A 376 -11.54 -6.32 -5.62
C ALA A 376 -10.28 -6.12 -4.77
N GLY A 377 -9.93 -4.88 -4.53
CA GLY A 377 -8.86 -4.48 -3.63
C GLY A 377 -7.48 -4.55 -4.24
N GLU A 378 -6.49 -4.79 -3.41
CA GLU A 378 -5.07 -4.81 -3.78
C GLU A 378 -4.68 -5.98 -4.71
N MET A 379 -5.57 -6.94 -4.94
CA MET A 379 -5.32 -7.99 -5.94
C MET A 379 -5.51 -7.51 -7.39
N LEU A 380 -6.08 -6.33 -7.62
CA LEU A 380 -6.18 -5.69 -8.93
C LEU A 380 -4.86 -5.02 -9.31
N ASP A 381 -4.60 -4.88 -10.62
CA ASP A 381 -3.36 -4.28 -11.16
C ASP A 381 -3.34 -2.76 -11.02
N TRP A 382 -3.08 -2.28 -9.81
CA TRP A 382 -2.88 -0.87 -9.49
C TRP A 382 -1.97 -0.69 -8.28
N GLU A 383 -1.43 0.50 -8.11
CA GLU A 383 -0.70 0.91 -6.92
C GLU A 383 -0.97 2.38 -6.56
N ALA A 384 -0.74 2.75 -5.33
CA ALA A 384 -0.78 4.12 -4.86
C ALA A 384 0.26 4.35 -3.75
N PRO A 385 0.73 5.59 -3.53
CA PRO A 385 1.60 5.90 -2.41
C PRO A 385 0.88 5.71 -1.07
N THR A 386 1.65 5.68 0.04
CA THR A 386 1.07 5.77 1.39
C THR A 386 0.36 7.12 1.56
N GLY A 387 -0.70 7.15 2.37
CA GLY A 387 -1.47 8.38 2.62
C GLY A 387 -2.99 8.18 2.63
N GLY A 388 -3.47 6.93 2.72
CA GLY A 388 -4.87 6.56 2.75
C GLY A 388 -5.45 6.17 1.38
N TYR A 389 -4.73 6.44 0.29
CA TYR A 389 -5.17 6.14 -1.08
C TYR A 389 -5.43 4.65 -1.32
N LEU A 390 -4.55 3.77 -0.82
CA LEU A 390 -4.69 2.31 -0.90
C LEU A 390 -6.00 1.84 -0.27
N LEU A 391 -6.30 2.30 0.94
CA LEU A 391 -7.53 1.92 1.64
C LEU A 391 -8.76 2.44 0.90
N THR A 392 -8.75 3.70 0.47
CA THR A 392 -9.88 4.29 -0.27
C THR A 392 -10.22 3.46 -1.51
N ALA A 393 -9.24 3.10 -2.34
CA ALA A 393 -9.46 2.26 -3.52
C ALA A 393 -9.88 0.82 -3.16
N CYS A 394 -9.35 0.25 -2.07
CA CYS A 394 -9.78 -1.06 -1.59
C CYS A 394 -11.26 -1.06 -1.16
N PHE A 395 -11.70 -0.04 -0.43
CA PHE A 395 -13.10 0.12 -0.04
C PHE A 395 -14.00 0.31 -1.27
N ALA A 396 -13.63 1.23 -2.16
CA ALA A 396 -14.41 1.53 -3.36
C ALA A 396 -14.55 0.32 -4.28
N SER A 397 -13.45 -0.38 -4.59
CA SER A 397 -13.48 -1.58 -5.43
C SER A 397 -14.24 -2.74 -4.78
N GLY A 398 -14.13 -2.91 -3.46
CA GLY A 398 -14.92 -3.90 -2.73
C GLY A 398 -16.42 -3.64 -2.85
N ARG A 399 -16.83 -2.39 -2.67
CA ARG A 399 -18.23 -1.97 -2.86
C ARG A 399 -18.69 -2.19 -4.30
N ALA A 400 -17.89 -1.78 -5.28
CA ALA A 400 -18.22 -1.94 -6.70
C ALA A 400 -18.39 -3.42 -7.09
N ALA A 401 -17.47 -4.30 -6.66
CA ALA A 401 -17.56 -5.73 -6.92
C ALA A 401 -18.79 -6.38 -6.25
N GLY A 402 -19.13 -5.95 -5.02
CA GLY A 402 -20.35 -6.39 -4.34
C GLY A 402 -21.61 -5.99 -5.08
N LEU A 403 -21.72 -4.74 -5.54
CA LEU A 403 -22.83 -4.24 -6.35
C LEU A 403 -22.90 -4.94 -7.71
N GLY A 404 -21.76 -5.13 -8.38
CA GLY A 404 -21.69 -5.87 -9.65
C GLY A 404 -22.20 -7.31 -9.51
N ALA A 405 -21.85 -7.97 -8.41
CA ALA A 405 -22.35 -9.33 -8.14
C ALA A 405 -23.88 -9.36 -7.89
N LEU A 406 -24.45 -8.36 -7.24
CA LEU A 406 -25.91 -8.21 -7.10
C LEU A 406 -26.59 -8.02 -8.46
N GLU A 407 -26.05 -7.14 -9.28
CA GLU A 407 -26.57 -6.88 -10.63
C GLU A 407 -26.53 -8.14 -11.48
N TRP A 408 -25.41 -8.85 -11.47
CA TRP A 408 -25.27 -10.16 -12.14
C TRP A 408 -26.33 -11.17 -11.72
N LEU A 409 -26.62 -11.26 -10.42
CA LEU A 409 -27.63 -12.18 -9.90
C LEU A 409 -29.05 -11.79 -10.29
N HIS A 410 -29.33 -10.49 -10.43
CA HIS A 410 -30.65 -10.00 -10.85
C HIS A 410 -30.94 -10.23 -12.35
N GLN A 411 -29.90 -10.43 -13.17
CA GLN A 411 -30.02 -10.64 -14.61
C GLN A 411 -30.20 -12.14 -14.96
N ARG A 412 -30.13 -13.02 -13.97
CA ARG A 412 -30.27 -14.48 -14.13
C ARG A 412 -31.59 -15.02 -13.59
#